data_74b14a27329f21800325ac951a7b4692
#
_entry.id   74b14a27329f21800325ac951a7b4692
#
_cell.length_a   1.000
_cell.length_b   1.000
_cell.length_c   1.000
_cell.angle_alpha   90.00
_cell.angle_beta   90.00
_cell.angle_gamma   90.00
#
_symmetry.space_group_name_H-M   'P 1'
#
loop_
_entity.id
_entity.type
_entity.pdbx_description
1 polymer ?
#
loop_
_entity_poly.entity_id
_entity_poly.type
_entity_poly.pdbx_seq_one_letter_code
_entity_poly.pdbx_strand_id
1 'polypeptide(L)'
;NYVGPTQLLALRGALPKGGAADSAGDNPLLMRPVTDHTDASETGGWMPPKHGTTHSPPSPLPATLTEAIQAFVLACAVRQIREQGRGHTSMLIHVTRYTLVQGRVQAQVTEEVKKMRQRLSRGVANEDLLAVLQHLWETDFVPTTHALTQQVAVHDKPEPLPSWAAIQAVLPEVLADIEVKAINGSAKDALDYNEAASGQGLKVIAIGGDKLARGLTLEGLCVSYFLRSSKMYDTLMQMGRWFGYRPGYLDLCRLYTTHELMAW
;
A
#
# COMPACT_ATOMS: atom_id res chain seq x y z
N ASN A 1 -13.45 14.94 -13.74
CA ASN A 1 -13.91 15.08 -12.37
C ASN A 1 -12.83 14.55 -11.43
N TYR A 2 -12.31 15.41 -10.58
CA TYR A 2 -11.29 15.06 -9.59
C TYR A 2 -12.00 14.50 -8.36
N VAL A 3 -11.79 13.23 -8.04
CA VAL A 3 -12.18 12.66 -6.74
C VAL A 3 -11.13 13.12 -5.73
N GLY A 4 -11.48 14.10 -4.93
CA GLY A 4 -10.57 14.64 -3.92
C GLY A 4 -10.41 13.68 -2.74
N PRO A 5 -9.38 13.92 -1.88
CA PRO A 5 -9.12 13.09 -0.70
C PRO A 5 -10.33 12.92 0.19
N THR A 6 -11.08 13.99 0.43
CA THR A 6 -12.29 13.97 1.27
C THR A 6 -13.36 13.04 0.73
N GLN A 7 -13.58 13.01 -0.58
CA GLN A 7 -14.54 12.11 -1.21
C GLN A 7 -14.08 10.65 -1.14
N LEU A 8 -12.79 10.42 -1.32
CA LEU A 8 -12.19 9.09 -1.26
C LEU A 8 -12.28 8.50 0.15
N LEU A 9 -12.02 9.31 1.17
CA LEU A 9 -12.09 8.94 2.58
C LEU A 9 -13.54 8.83 3.08
N ALA A 10 -14.50 9.44 2.38
CA ALA A 10 -15.93 9.37 2.71
C ALA A 10 -16.62 8.07 2.20
N LEU A 11 -15.95 7.28 1.37
CA LEU A 11 -16.49 5.98 0.93
C LEU A 11 -16.59 5.02 2.11
N ARG A 12 -17.74 4.39 2.29
CA ARG A 12 -18.05 3.52 3.42
C ARG A 12 -18.40 2.10 2.95
N GLY A 13 -18.08 1.10 3.76
CA GLY A 13 -18.39 -0.29 3.48
C GLY A 13 -18.10 -1.21 4.67
N ALA A 14 -18.47 -2.47 4.57
CA ALA A 14 -18.11 -3.46 5.57
C ALA A 14 -16.59 -3.75 5.45
N LEU A 15 -15.88 -3.70 6.57
CA LEU A 15 -14.49 -4.21 6.61
C LEU A 15 -14.50 -5.73 6.38
N PRO A 16 -13.47 -6.29 5.73
CA PRO A 16 -13.24 -7.72 5.71
C PRO A 16 -13.24 -8.29 7.15
N LYS A 17 -13.82 -9.48 7.34
CA LYS A 17 -13.97 -10.11 8.65
C LYS A 17 -12.63 -10.21 9.39
N GLY A 18 -12.52 -9.58 10.55
CA GLY A 18 -11.33 -9.58 11.40
C GLY A 18 -11.24 -8.38 12.34
N GLY A 19 -11.97 -7.30 12.06
CA GLY A 19 -12.16 -6.18 12.97
C GLY A 19 -13.34 -6.40 13.91
N ALA A 20 -13.26 -5.87 15.14
CA ALA A 20 -14.34 -5.93 16.10
C ALA A 20 -15.67 -5.46 15.48
N ALA A 21 -16.70 -6.25 15.69
CA ALA A 21 -18.04 -6.03 15.16
C ALA A 21 -18.64 -4.76 15.75
N ASP A 22 -18.54 -3.65 15.00
CA ASP A 22 -19.39 -2.50 15.21
C ASP A 22 -19.86 -1.97 13.85
N SER A 23 -21.19 -1.90 13.69
CA SER A 23 -21.95 -1.33 12.57
C SER A 23 -21.46 -1.70 11.15
N ALA A 24 -22.05 -2.77 10.63
CA ALA A 24 -21.94 -3.11 9.21
C ALA A 24 -22.34 -1.91 8.34
N GLY A 25 -21.40 -1.30 7.65
CA GLY A 25 -21.66 -0.26 6.64
C GLY A 25 -21.03 1.11 6.88
N ASP A 26 -20.43 1.40 8.03
CA ASP A 26 -19.94 2.76 8.37
C ASP A 26 -18.41 2.91 8.34
N ASN A 27 -17.68 1.85 8.00
CA ASN A 27 -16.23 1.91 7.97
C ASN A 27 -15.69 2.53 6.66
N PRO A 28 -14.54 3.24 6.70
CA PRO A 28 -13.90 3.75 5.51
C PRO A 28 -13.49 2.62 4.56
N LEU A 29 -14.09 2.58 3.37
CA LEU A 29 -13.99 1.45 2.44
C LEU A 29 -12.54 1.11 2.01
N LEU A 30 -11.69 2.12 1.88
CA LEU A 30 -10.31 1.98 1.40
C LEU A 30 -9.26 2.02 2.54
N MET A 31 -9.69 2.13 3.80
CA MET A 31 -8.78 2.15 4.94
C MET A 31 -8.70 0.79 5.63
N ARG A 32 -7.52 0.47 6.15
CA ARG A 32 -7.24 -0.74 6.95
C ARG A 32 -6.55 -0.35 8.24
N PRO A 33 -7.07 -0.77 9.41
CA PRO A 33 -6.48 -0.42 10.69
C PRO A 33 -5.15 -1.14 10.91
N VAL A 34 -4.17 -0.40 11.40
CA VAL A 34 -2.89 -0.95 11.86
C VAL A 34 -2.88 -0.97 13.37
N THR A 35 -2.74 -2.17 13.96
CA THR A 35 -2.82 -2.39 15.40
C THR A 35 -1.60 -3.09 15.98
N ASP A 36 -0.69 -3.59 15.13
CA ASP A 36 0.42 -4.47 15.48
C ASP A 36 1.80 -3.81 15.35
N HIS A 37 1.85 -2.49 15.15
CA HIS A 37 3.10 -1.74 15.01
C HIS A 37 3.75 -1.38 16.36
N THR A 38 2.98 -1.39 17.44
CA THR A 38 3.44 -1.15 18.80
C THR A 38 3.01 -2.30 19.71
N ASP A 39 3.72 -2.47 20.83
CA ASP A 39 3.21 -3.26 21.96
C ASP A 39 2.38 -2.39 22.92
N ALA A 40 2.08 -2.92 24.09
CA ALA A 40 1.33 -2.20 25.13
C ALA A 40 2.10 -1.01 25.74
N SER A 41 3.38 -0.84 25.41
CA SER A 41 4.23 0.27 25.86
C SER A 41 4.41 1.32 24.76
N GLU A 42 4.58 2.59 25.14
CA GLU A 42 4.83 3.67 24.17
C GLU A 42 6.21 3.58 23.47
N THR A 43 7.09 2.71 23.96
CA THR A 43 8.47 2.57 23.51
C THR A 43 8.77 1.21 22.89
N GLY A 44 7.87 0.25 23.01
CA GLY A 44 8.03 -1.11 22.49
C GLY A 44 7.29 -1.38 21.20
N GLY A 45 7.60 -2.50 20.56
CA GLY A 45 7.02 -2.91 19.29
C GLY A 45 7.88 -2.55 18.08
N TRP A 46 7.28 -2.74 16.90
CA TRP A 46 8.00 -2.55 15.63
C TRP A 46 8.30 -1.08 15.34
N MET A 47 7.33 -0.20 15.54
CA MET A 47 7.49 1.25 15.31
C MET A 47 6.71 2.04 16.36
N PRO A 48 7.24 2.16 17.59
CA PRO A 48 6.56 2.89 18.66
C PRO A 48 6.51 4.39 18.36
N PRO A 49 5.46 5.10 18.82
CA PRO A 49 5.26 6.53 18.54
C PRO A 49 6.43 7.41 18.97
N LYS A 50 7.08 7.06 20.07
CA LYS A 50 8.22 7.82 20.67
C LYS A 50 9.59 7.20 20.38
N HIS A 51 9.74 6.48 19.25
CA HIS A 51 11.05 5.91 18.89
C HIS A 51 12.10 6.98 18.60
N GLY A 52 13.35 6.66 18.92
CA GLY A 52 14.51 7.54 18.69
C GLY A 52 15.14 7.38 17.31
N THR A 53 16.16 8.21 17.04
CA THR A 53 16.91 8.22 15.75
C THR A 53 17.62 6.90 15.47
N THR A 54 17.96 6.13 16.50
CA THR A 54 18.71 4.86 16.42
C THR A 54 17.82 3.63 16.55
N HIS A 55 16.50 3.81 16.61
CA HIS A 55 15.55 2.70 16.74
C HIS A 55 15.80 1.61 15.70
N SER A 56 15.79 0.37 16.15
CA SER A 56 15.93 -0.81 15.28
C SER A 56 14.63 -1.61 15.34
N PRO A 57 13.80 -1.53 14.30
CA PRO A 57 12.58 -2.29 14.28
C PRO A 57 12.87 -3.79 14.41
N PRO A 58 12.22 -4.53 15.33
CA PRO A 58 12.41 -5.96 15.46
C PRO A 58 11.90 -6.70 14.21
N SER A 59 12.38 -7.93 14.02
CA SER A 59 11.84 -8.87 13.03
C SER A 59 10.92 -9.85 13.74
N PRO A 60 9.89 -10.36 13.05
CA PRO A 60 9.49 -10.09 11.67
C PRO A 60 8.79 -8.73 11.48
N LEU A 61 8.46 -8.39 10.23
CA LEU A 61 7.55 -7.28 9.93
C LEU A 61 6.19 -7.49 10.62
N PRO A 62 5.46 -6.40 10.97
CA PRO A 62 4.06 -6.51 11.38
C PRO A 62 3.23 -7.24 10.33
N ALA A 63 2.24 -8.01 10.77
CA ALA A 63 1.35 -8.72 9.87
C ALA A 63 0.60 -7.76 8.95
N THR A 64 0.18 -6.59 9.46
CA THR A 64 -0.48 -5.55 8.67
C THR A 64 0.44 -4.93 7.61
N LEU A 65 1.75 -4.81 7.85
CA LEU A 65 2.69 -4.34 6.81
C LEU A 65 2.95 -5.41 5.76
N THR A 66 3.05 -6.67 6.17
CA THR A 66 3.15 -7.80 5.24
C THR A 66 1.91 -7.87 4.34
N GLU A 67 0.72 -7.72 4.90
CA GLU A 67 -0.54 -7.64 4.14
C GLU A 67 -0.57 -6.44 3.18
N ALA A 68 -0.09 -5.27 3.62
CA ALA A 68 -0.01 -4.09 2.75
C ALA A 68 0.93 -4.32 1.54
N ILE A 69 2.06 -5.03 1.74
CA ILE A 69 2.96 -5.44 0.63
C ILE A 69 2.24 -6.42 -0.30
N GLN A 70 1.51 -7.39 0.23
CA GLN A 70 0.71 -8.34 -0.54
C GLN A 70 -0.39 -7.62 -1.33
N ALA A 71 -1.08 -6.66 -0.72
CA ALA A 71 -2.05 -5.82 -1.38
C ALA A 71 -1.43 -5.02 -2.55
N PHE A 72 -0.21 -4.51 -2.37
CA PHE A 72 0.52 -3.83 -3.43
C PHE A 72 0.87 -4.77 -4.59
N VAL A 73 1.32 -5.98 -4.30
CA VAL A 73 1.59 -7.01 -5.32
C VAL A 73 0.33 -7.32 -6.14
N LEU A 74 -0.81 -7.52 -5.47
CA LEU A 74 -2.11 -7.73 -6.13
C LEU A 74 -2.52 -6.53 -6.98
N ALA A 75 -2.37 -5.31 -6.46
CA ALA A 75 -2.67 -4.09 -7.22
C ALA A 75 -1.81 -3.98 -8.49
N CYS A 76 -0.51 -4.30 -8.41
CA CYS A 76 0.37 -4.34 -9.57
C CYS A 76 -0.10 -5.38 -10.60
N ALA A 77 -0.49 -6.59 -10.15
CA ALA A 77 -0.94 -7.66 -11.02
C ALA A 77 -2.24 -7.29 -11.76
N VAL A 78 -3.22 -6.76 -11.02
CA VAL A 78 -4.51 -6.35 -11.61
C VAL A 78 -4.32 -5.20 -12.60
N ARG A 79 -3.49 -4.19 -12.29
CA ARG A 79 -3.18 -3.10 -13.21
C ARG A 79 -2.46 -3.58 -14.48
N GLN A 80 -1.61 -4.59 -14.36
CA GLN A 80 -0.95 -5.20 -15.52
C GLN A 80 -1.98 -5.91 -16.43
N ILE A 81 -2.92 -6.66 -15.86
CA ILE A 81 -4.00 -7.34 -16.60
C ILE A 81 -4.96 -6.33 -17.26
N ARG A 82 -5.26 -5.21 -16.60
CA ARG A 82 -6.09 -4.11 -17.15
C ARG A 82 -5.34 -3.25 -18.18
N GLU A 83 -4.21 -3.72 -18.71
CA GLU A 83 -3.35 -3.00 -19.66
C GLU A 83 -2.86 -1.63 -19.17
N GLN A 84 -2.92 -1.41 -17.86
CA GLN A 84 -2.40 -0.20 -17.20
C GLN A 84 -0.93 -0.34 -16.79
N GLY A 85 -0.27 -1.43 -17.17
CA GLY A 85 1.11 -1.76 -16.80
C GLY A 85 2.17 -0.79 -17.35
N ARG A 86 1.82 0.04 -18.34
CA ARG A 86 2.66 1.16 -18.80
C ARG A 86 2.70 2.33 -17.82
N GLY A 87 1.72 2.46 -16.97
CA GLY A 87 1.67 3.46 -15.91
C GLY A 87 2.46 3.01 -14.68
N HIS A 88 3.10 3.97 -14.01
CA HIS A 88 3.80 3.70 -12.75
C HIS A 88 2.83 3.19 -11.68
N THR A 89 3.30 2.30 -10.82
CA THR A 89 2.57 1.77 -9.67
C THR A 89 3.44 1.90 -8.44
N SER A 90 2.97 2.67 -7.46
CA SER A 90 3.75 2.97 -6.26
C SER A 90 3.04 2.55 -4.98
N MET A 91 3.83 2.09 -4.01
CA MET A 91 3.45 1.96 -2.61
C MET A 91 4.27 2.92 -1.78
N LEU A 92 3.65 3.53 -0.77
CA LEU A 92 4.32 4.38 0.21
C LEU A 92 4.38 3.68 1.57
N ILE A 93 5.57 3.66 2.19
CA ILE A 93 5.74 3.33 3.60
C ILE A 93 6.29 4.57 4.32
N HIS A 94 5.45 5.19 5.15
CA HIS A 94 5.78 6.38 5.92
C HIS A 94 5.56 6.14 7.42
N VAL A 95 6.57 5.63 8.08
CA VAL A 95 6.50 5.19 9.48
C VAL A 95 7.44 5.98 10.40
N THR A 96 8.44 6.66 9.84
CA THR A 96 9.44 7.40 10.59
C THR A 96 10.02 8.57 9.79
N ARG A 97 10.47 9.61 10.50
CA ARG A 97 11.24 10.73 9.92
C ARG A 97 12.76 10.49 9.89
N TYR A 98 13.23 9.48 10.61
CA TYR A 98 14.66 9.26 10.81
C TYR A 98 15.26 8.40 9.71
N THR A 99 16.21 8.94 8.96
CA THR A 99 16.84 8.30 7.79
C THR A 99 17.46 6.94 8.11
N LEU A 100 18.13 6.83 9.27
CA LEU A 100 18.74 5.54 9.69
C LEU A 100 17.66 4.46 9.90
N VAL A 101 16.54 4.83 10.52
CA VAL A 101 15.42 3.90 10.74
C VAL A 101 14.75 3.54 9.42
N GLN A 102 14.61 4.51 8.49
CA GLN A 102 14.10 4.24 7.13
C GLN A 102 14.95 3.20 6.39
N GLY A 103 16.29 3.28 6.50
CA GLY A 103 17.19 2.29 5.91
C GLY A 103 17.00 0.88 6.50
N ARG A 104 16.75 0.78 7.80
CA ARG A 104 16.45 -0.51 8.46
C ARG A 104 15.10 -1.08 7.99
N VAL A 105 14.07 -0.23 7.88
CA VAL A 105 12.77 -0.63 7.32
C VAL A 105 12.93 -1.08 5.87
N GLN A 106 13.71 -0.34 5.06
CA GLN A 106 14.00 -0.73 3.68
C GLN A 106 14.63 -2.12 3.60
N ALA A 107 15.59 -2.42 4.45
CA ALA A 107 16.23 -3.73 4.48
C ALA A 107 15.23 -4.86 4.79
N GLN A 108 14.35 -4.66 5.79
CA GLN A 108 13.32 -5.64 6.14
C GLN A 108 12.30 -5.84 5.00
N VAL A 109 11.81 -4.75 4.39
CA VAL A 109 10.86 -4.81 3.27
C VAL A 109 11.49 -5.45 2.04
N THR A 110 12.76 -5.14 1.75
CA THR A 110 13.50 -5.77 0.63
C THR A 110 13.62 -7.28 0.84
N GLU A 111 13.92 -7.70 2.07
CA GLU A 111 14.03 -9.14 2.37
C GLU A 111 12.66 -9.83 2.27
N GLU A 112 11.57 -9.18 2.65
CA GLU A 112 10.22 -9.74 2.51
C GLU A 112 9.82 -9.91 1.03
N VAL A 113 10.02 -8.88 0.21
CA VAL A 113 9.77 -8.96 -1.24
C VAL A 113 10.63 -10.05 -1.88
N LYS A 114 11.89 -10.17 -1.48
CA LYS A 114 12.80 -11.23 -1.94
C LYS A 114 12.32 -12.62 -1.56
N LYS A 115 11.83 -12.82 -0.34
CA LYS A 115 11.22 -14.10 0.09
C LYS A 115 10.00 -14.46 -0.77
N MET A 116 9.09 -13.51 -1.00
CA MET A 116 7.92 -13.73 -1.86
C MET A 116 8.35 -14.11 -3.29
N ARG A 117 9.33 -13.39 -3.85
CA ARG A 117 9.90 -13.69 -5.17
C ARG A 117 10.51 -15.10 -5.24
N GLN A 118 11.28 -15.50 -4.24
CA GLN A 118 11.89 -16.82 -4.18
C GLN A 118 10.88 -17.96 -4.05
N ARG A 119 9.81 -17.75 -3.26
CA ARG A 119 8.74 -18.75 -3.12
C ARG A 119 8.06 -19.00 -4.47
N LEU A 120 7.69 -17.95 -5.21
CA LEU A 120 7.03 -18.12 -6.51
C LEU A 120 7.98 -18.72 -7.58
N SER A 121 9.26 -18.35 -7.58
CA SER A 121 10.21 -18.84 -8.61
C SER A 121 10.63 -20.29 -8.41
N ARG A 122 10.66 -20.79 -7.17
CA ARG A 122 11.16 -22.13 -6.84
C ARG A 122 10.06 -23.21 -6.75
N GLY A 123 8.80 -22.81 -6.75
CA GLY A 123 7.68 -23.74 -6.56
C GLY A 123 7.60 -24.39 -5.16
N VAL A 124 8.56 -24.10 -4.27
CA VAL A 124 8.61 -24.65 -2.90
C VAL A 124 7.86 -23.71 -1.96
N ALA A 125 6.89 -24.23 -1.22
CA ALA A 125 5.98 -23.46 -0.35
C ALA A 125 5.23 -22.33 -1.09
N ASN A 126 4.99 -22.52 -2.37
CA ASN A 126 4.25 -21.60 -3.23
C ASN A 126 2.76 -21.59 -2.87
N GLU A 127 2.23 -22.77 -2.50
CA GLU A 127 0.81 -22.94 -2.19
C GLU A 127 0.36 -22.04 -1.03
N ASP A 128 1.16 -21.92 0.03
CA ASP A 128 0.83 -21.07 1.18
C ASP A 128 0.77 -19.59 0.79
N LEU A 129 1.75 -19.10 0.01
CA LEU A 129 1.77 -17.72 -0.45
C LEU A 129 0.61 -17.41 -1.40
N LEU A 130 0.35 -18.31 -2.34
CA LEU A 130 -0.76 -18.18 -3.28
C LEU A 130 -2.11 -18.22 -2.56
N ALA A 131 -2.27 -19.11 -1.56
CA ALA A 131 -3.48 -19.16 -0.75
C ALA A 131 -3.72 -17.85 0.04
N VAL A 132 -2.67 -17.28 0.63
CA VAL A 132 -2.76 -15.98 1.33
C VAL A 132 -3.13 -14.85 0.38
N LEU A 133 -2.49 -14.76 -0.79
CA LEU A 133 -2.80 -13.75 -1.79
C LEU A 133 -4.22 -13.92 -2.34
N GLN A 134 -4.66 -15.16 -2.61
CA GLN A 134 -6.01 -15.45 -3.04
C GLN A 134 -7.03 -15.07 -1.98
N HIS A 135 -6.77 -15.42 -0.73
CA HIS A 135 -7.63 -15.04 0.38
C HIS A 135 -7.79 -13.52 0.49
N LEU A 136 -6.69 -12.78 0.43
CA LEU A 136 -6.73 -11.31 0.43
C LEU A 136 -7.49 -10.75 -0.77
N TRP A 137 -7.32 -11.34 -1.94
CA TRP A 137 -8.07 -10.97 -3.14
C TRP A 137 -9.58 -11.14 -2.94
N GLU A 138 -10.00 -12.31 -2.48
CA GLU A 138 -11.41 -12.68 -2.34
C GLU A 138 -12.11 -11.97 -1.17
N THR A 139 -11.39 -11.71 -0.08
CA THR A 139 -11.99 -11.14 1.14
C THR A 139 -11.89 -9.62 1.24
N ASP A 140 -10.94 -9.02 0.52
CA ASP A 140 -10.73 -7.57 0.55
C ASP A 140 -11.01 -6.91 -0.81
N PHE A 141 -10.33 -7.30 -1.90
CA PHE A 141 -10.41 -6.58 -3.17
C PHE A 141 -11.75 -6.76 -3.88
N VAL A 142 -12.24 -7.99 -3.96
CA VAL A 142 -13.52 -8.31 -4.60
C VAL A 142 -14.68 -7.56 -3.94
N PRO A 143 -14.90 -7.65 -2.62
CA PRO A 143 -16.00 -6.92 -1.98
C PRO A 143 -15.81 -5.40 -2.03
N THR A 144 -14.58 -4.89 -1.94
CA THR A 144 -14.29 -3.45 -2.07
C THR A 144 -14.67 -2.94 -3.47
N THR A 145 -14.31 -3.66 -4.52
CA THR A 145 -14.65 -3.27 -5.91
C THR A 145 -16.17 -3.26 -6.11
N HIS A 146 -16.88 -4.27 -5.59
CA HIS A 146 -18.34 -4.31 -5.67
C HIS A 146 -18.99 -3.13 -4.92
N ALA A 147 -18.54 -2.83 -3.72
CA ALA A 147 -19.06 -1.71 -2.93
C ALA A 147 -18.78 -0.35 -3.60
N LEU A 148 -17.58 -0.17 -4.18
CA LEU A 148 -17.21 1.02 -4.93
C LEU A 148 -18.09 1.22 -6.17
N THR A 149 -18.34 0.14 -6.91
CA THR A 149 -19.17 0.19 -8.13
C THR A 149 -20.57 0.75 -7.87
N GLN A 150 -21.06 0.60 -6.63
CA GLN A 150 -22.36 1.13 -6.21
C GLN A 150 -22.32 2.60 -5.77
N GLN A 151 -21.15 3.09 -5.34
CA GLN A 151 -21.00 4.41 -4.72
C GLN A 151 -20.40 5.47 -5.66
N VAL A 152 -19.67 5.06 -6.70
CA VAL A 152 -19.02 5.98 -7.63
C VAL A 152 -19.85 6.25 -8.88
N ALA A 153 -19.63 7.41 -9.49
CA ALA A 153 -20.30 7.76 -10.75
C ALA A 153 -19.90 6.80 -11.89
N VAL A 154 -20.75 6.70 -12.91
CA VAL A 154 -20.57 5.72 -14.01
C VAL A 154 -19.19 5.82 -14.69
N HIS A 155 -18.65 7.03 -14.83
CA HIS A 155 -17.34 7.27 -15.48
C HIS A 155 -16.15 6.97 -14.57
N ASP A 156 -16.36 6.80 -13.25
CA ASP A 156 -15.34 6.48 -12.28
C ASP A 156 -15.42 5.01 -11.81
N LYS A 157 -16.32 4.23 -12.42
CA LYS A 157 -16.47 2.81 -12.05
C LYS A 157 -15.18 2.04 -12.32
N PRO A 158 -14.83 1.13 -11.40
CA PRO A 158 -13.72 0.21 -11.62
C PRO A 158 -13.92 -0.61 -12.89
N GLU A 159 -12.81 -0.94 -13.53
CA GLU A 159 -12.80 -1.96 -14.59
C GLU A 159 -13.18 -3.34 -14.04
N PRO A 160 -13.59 -4.29 -14.91
CA PRO A 160 -13.94 -5.64 -14.49
C PRO A 160 -12.83 -6.30 -13.67
N LEU A 161 -13.24 -7.08 -12.66
CA LEU A 161 -12.32 -7.88 -11.85
C LEU A 161 -11.76 -9.04 -12.69
N PRO A 162 -10.42 -9.22 -12.73
CA PRO A 162 -9.82 -10.40 -13.36
C PRO A 162 -10.09 -11.66 -12.54
N SER A 163 -10.03 -12.82 -13.18
CA SER A 163 -10.07 -14.10 -12.49
C SER A 163 -8.79 -14.31 -11.66
N TRP A 164 -8.89 -15.10 -10.58
CA TRP A 164 -7.70 -15.47 -9.80
C TRP A 164 -6.63 -16.15 -10.65
N ALA A 165 -7.01 -17.02 -11.57
CA ALA A 165 -6.08 -17.68 -12.48
C ALA A 165 -5.27 -16.67 -13.33
N ALA A 166 -5.91 -15.60 -13.81
CA ALA A 166 -5.23 -14.55 -14.55
C ALA A 166 -4.25 -13.77 -13.65
N ILE A 167 -4.66 -13.47 -12.40
CA ILE A 167 -3.77 -12.82 -11.41
C ILE A 167 -2.56 -13.71 -11.14
N GLN A 168 -2.79 -14.97 -10.80
CA GLN A 168 -1.74 -15.95 -10.48
C GLN A 168 -0.70 -16.06 -11.61
N ALA A 169 -1.14 -16.02 -12.86
CA ALA A 169 -0.25 -16.16 -14.03
C ALA A 169 0.77 -15.02 -14.15
N VAL A 170 0.44 -13.79 -13.72
CA VAL A 170 1.32 -12.62 -13.83
C VAL A 170 2.15 -12.35 -12.58
N LEU A 171 1.82 -12.97 -11.43
CA LEU A 171 2.51 -12.71 -10.16
C LEU A 171 4.04 -12.87 -10.21
N PRO A 172 4.64 -13.89 -10.89
CA PRO A 172 6.09 -14.03 -10.95
C PRO A 172 6.78 -12.84 -11.62
N GLU A 173 6.23 -12.36 -12.74
CA GLU A 173 6.74 -11.20 -13.47
C GLU A 173 6.59 -9.92 -12.63
N VAL A 174 5.41 -9.70 -12.06
CA VAL A 174 5.13 -8.55 -11.19
C VAL A 174 6.12 -8.47 -10.04
N LEU A 175 6.34 -9.58 -9.33
CA LEU A 175 7.29 -9.61 -8.21
C LEU A 175 8.74 -9.40 -8.66
N ALA A 176 9.12 -9.86 -9.86
CA ALA A 176 10.46 -9.62 -10.39
C ALA A 176 10.74 -8.13 -10.60
N ASP A 177 9.72 -7.37 -10.98
CA ASP A 177 9.84 -5.94 -11.32
C ASP A 177 9.74 -4.99 -10.10
N ILE A 178 9.25 -5.46 -8.95
CA ILE A 178 9.07 -4.58 -7.78
C ILE A 178 10.43 -4.17 -7.22
N GLU A 179 10.67 -2.87 -7.14
CA GLU A 179 11.83 -2.27 -6.51
C GLU A 179 11.48 -1.68 -5.14
N VAL A 180 12.42 -1.75 -4.18
CA VAL A 180 12.27 -1.13 -2.84
C VAL A 180 13.30 -0.03 -2.70
N LYS A 181 12.85 1.21 -2.54
CA LYS A 181 13.69 2.41 -2.48
C LYS A 181 13.45 3.24 -1.22
N ALA A 182 14.54 3.61 -0.51
CA ALA A 182 14.46 4.63 0.53
C ALA A 182 14.66 6.02 -0.11
N ILE A 183 13.75 6.94 0.18
CA ILE A 183 13.75 8.29 -0.39
C ILE A 183 14.07 9.30 0.71
N ASN A 184 15.33 9.71 0.76
CA ASN A 184 15.88 10.56 1.82
C ASN A 184 16.02 12.04 1.39
N GLY A 185 15.65 12.37 0.16
CA GLY A 185 15.62 13.73 -0.39
C GLY A 185 16.96 14.23 -0.88
N SER A 186 17.89 13.37 -1.24
CA SER A 186 18.99 13.72 -2.13
C SER A 186 18.49 13.68 -3.59
N ALA A 187 19.15 14.45 -4.48
CA ALA A 187 18.82 14.40 -5.91
C ALA A 187 19.02 13.00 -6.53
N LYS A 188 19.81 12.14 -5.89
CA LYS A 188 20.03 10.74 -6.28
C LYS A 188 18.86 9.81 -5.89
N ASP A 189 17.99 10.26 -4.97
CA ASP A 189 16.85 9.47 -4.49
C ASP A 189 15.56 9.78 -5.26
N ALA A 190 15.62 10.70 -6.23
CA ALA A 190 14.50 10.99 -7.10
C ALA A 190 14.11 9.71 -7.85
N LEU A 191 12.83 9.33 -7.75
CA LEU A 191 12.28 8.27 -8.59
C LEU A 191 12.30 8.81 -10.02
N ASP A 192 13.21 8.31 -10.84
CA ASP A 192 13.26 8.72 -12.24
C ASP A 192 12.20 7.96 -13.03
N TYR A 193 11.01 8.55 -13.06
CA TYR A 193 9.92 8.05 -13.86
C TYR A 193 10.18 8.19 -15.38
N ASN A 194 11.20 8.96 -15.80
CA ASN A 194 11.56 9.13 -17.20
C ASN A 194 12.50 8.03 -17.71
N GLU A 195 13.30 7.40 -16.83
CA GLU A 195 14.20 6.29 -17.20
C GLU A 195 13.45 4.96 -17.44
N ALA A 196 12.17 4.86 -17.15
CA ALA A 196 11.34 3.74 -17.58
C ALA A 196 11.15 3.74 -19.12
N ALA A 197 12.25 3.99 -19.85
CA ALA A 197 12.33 4.02 -21.32
C ALA A 197 12.06 2.63 -21.97
N SER A 198 11.82 1.60 -21.19
CA SER A 198 11.44 0.26 -21.64
C SER A 198 9.96 0.11 -22.02
N GLY A 199 9.15 1.17 -21.87
CA GLY A 199 7.72 1.12 -22.14
C GLY A 199 6.87 0.41 -21.05
N GLN A 200 7.50 -0.06 -19.97
CA GLN A 200 6.84 -0.59 -18.77
C GLN A 200 6.94 0.43 -17.64
N GLY A 201 5.83 0.61 -16.89
CA GLY A 201 5.78 1.50 -15.74
C GLY A 201 6.59 0.94 -14.55
N LEU A 202 7.24 1.83 -13.81
CA LEU A 202 7.98 1.47 -12.59
C LEU A 202 7.01 0.93 -11.52
N LYS A 203 7.35 -0.23 -10.93
CA LYS A 203 6.66 -0.80 -9.77
C LYS A 203 7.56 -0.59 -8.53
N VAL A 204 7.21 0.33 -7.64
CA VAL A 204 8.10 0.75 -6.55
C VAL A 204 7.43 0.80 -5.18
N ILE A 205 8.11 0.26 -4.17
CA ILE A 205 7.81 0.48 -2.76
C ILE A 205 8.76 1.58 -2.26
N ALA A 206 8.22 2.77 -2.05
CA ALA A 206 8.95 3.95 -1.60
C ALA A 206 8.88 4.06 -0.08
N ILE A 207 10.02 4.08 0.59
CA ILE A 207 10.11 4.27 2.04
C ILE A 207 10.70 5.65 2.29
N GLY A 208 9.97 6.50 3.01
CA GLY A 208 10.44 7.86 3.23
C GLY A 208 9.74 8.59 4.36
N GLY A 209 10.24 9.80 4.61
CA GLY A 209 9.77 10.70 5.66
C GLY A 209 9.14 11.99 5.09
N ASP A 210 9.24 13.09 5.85
CA ASP A 210 8.63 14.39 5.57
C ASP A 210 8.98 14.99 4.20
N LYS A 211 10.11 14.61 3.63
CA LYS A 211 10.53 15.09 2.31
C LYS A 211 9.67 14.55 1.18
N LEU A 212 9.14 13.32 1.33
CA LEU A 212 8.13 12.79 0.41
C LEU A 212 6.85 13.64 0.42
N ALA A 213 6.48 14.18 1.58
CA ALA A 213 5.29 15.02 1.69
C ALA A 213 5.43 16.40 0.99
N ARG A 214 6.64 16.86 0.71
CA ARG A 214 6.91 18.25 0.32
C ARG A 214 7.50 18.47 -1.08
N GLY A 215 7.49 17.51 -1.98
CA GLY A 215 8.09 17.78 -3.30
C GLY A 215 8.28 16.61 -4.23
N LEU A 216 7.95 15.41 -3.82
CA LEU A 216 7.98 14.24 -4.70
C LEU A 216 6.55 13.77 -4.96
N THR A 217 6.17 13.70 -6.21
CA THR A 217 4.92 13.06 -6.62
C THR A 217 5.18 11.56 -6.77
N LEU A 218 4.46 10.73 -6.02
CA LEU A 218 4.44 9.29 -6.26
C LEU A 218 3.38 8.98 -7.31
N GLU A 219 3.83 8.81 -8.54
CA GLU A 219 2.92 8.45 -9.62
C GLU A 219 2.36 7.03 -9.43
N GLY A 220 1.07 6.88 -9.70
CA GLY A 220 0.40 5.58 -9.58
C GLY A 220 0.33 5.04 -8.16
N LEU A 221 0.32 5.90 -7.12
CA LEU A 221 0.20 5.46 -5.73
C LEU A 221 -1.13 4.73 -5.53
N CYS A 222 -1.07 3.46 -5.15
CA CYS A 222 -2.22 2.62 -4.83
C CYS A 222 -2.22 2.12 -3.38
N VAL A 223 -1.08 1.88 -2.76
CA VAL A 223 -1.05 1.43 -1.37
C VAL A 223 -0.21 2.37 -0.53
N SER A 224 -0.71 2.76 0.63
CA SER A 224 0.03 3.55 1.63
C SER A 224 -0.03 2.85 2.98
N TYR A 225 1.13 2.74 3.63
CA TYR A 225 1.26 2.31 5.03
C TYR A 225 1.79 3.49 5.84
N PHE A 226 0.91 4.08 6.66
CA PHE A 226 1.15 5.35 7.32
C PHE A 226 0.89 5.28 8.82
N LEU A 227 1.95 5.42 9.64
CA LEU A 227 1.86 5.32 11.10
C LEU A 227 2.17 6.62 11.86
N ARG A 228 2.60 7.63 11.15
CA ARG A 228 3.05 8.84 11.80
C ARG A 228 1.87 9.65 12.32
N SER A 229 1.75 9.80 13.64
CA SER A 229 0.91 10.83 14.25
C SER A 229 1.47 12.20 13.88
N SER A 230 0.99 12.76 12.82
CA SER A 230 1.24 14.15 12.47
C SER A 230 0.22 14.99 13.22
N LYS A 231 0.68 15.99 13.98
CA LYS A 231 -0.22 17.03 14.51
C LYS A 231 -0.79 17.90 13.39
N MET A 232 -0.52 17.55 12.14
CA MET A 232 -0.91 18.34 10.98
C MET A 232 -1.86 17.53 10.10
N TYR A 233 -3.14 17.80 10.23
CA TYR A 233 -4.20 17.49 9.27
C TYR A 233 -3.73 17.78 7.82
N ASP A 234 -2.95 18.85 7.62
CA ASP A 234 -2.34 19.19 6.34
C ASP A 234 -1.47 18.08 5.74
N THR A 235 -0.77 17.28 6.56
CA THR A 235 0.07 16.20 6.03
C THR A 235 -0.79 15.04 5.52
N LEU A 236 -1.86 14.67 6.22
CA LEU A 236 -2.81 13.65 5.76
C LEU A 236 -3.53 14.12 4.49
N MET A 237 -3.93 15.39 4.43
CA MET A 237 -4.55 15.99 3.25
C MET A 237 -3.59 16.15 2.07
N GLN A 238 -2.32 16.46 2.33
CA GLN A 238 -1.28 16.46 1.28
C GLN A 238 -1.04 15.05 0.74
N MET A 239 -1.09 14.04 1.60
CA MET A 239 -1.00 12.64 1.20
C MET A 239 -2.26 12.18 0.46
N GLY A 240 -3.43 12.70 0.83
CA GLY A 240 -4.66 12.50 0.09
C GLY A 240 -4.62 13.07 -1.34
N ARG A 241 -3.76 14.06 -1.62
CA ARG A 241 -3.47 14.50 -2.99
C ARG A 241 -2.83 13.39 -3.84
N TRP A 242 -2.09 12.48 -3.22
CA TRP A 242 -1.48 11.34 -3.90
C TRP A 242 -2.50 10.29 -4.32
N PHE A 243 -3.65 10.20 -3.64
CA PHE A 243 -4.80 9.43 -4.06
C PHE A 243 -5.72 10.20 -5.06
N GLY A 244 -5.26 11.33 -5.62
CA GLY A 244 -5.97 12.06 -6.65
C GLY A 244 -6.31 11.19 -7.86
N TYR A 245 -7.07 11.70 -8.79
CA TYR A 245 -7.60 11.05 -10.00
C TYR A 245 -6.98 9.68 -10.34
N ARG A 246 -7.76 8.60 -10.20
CA ARG A 246 -7.35 7.20 -10.37
C ARG A 246 -8.26 6.49 -11.37
N PRO A 247 -8.19 6.84 -12.66
CA PRO A 247 -9.06 6.24 -13.66
C PRO A 247 -8.79 4.73 -13.73
N GLY A 248 -9.83 3.95 -13.48
CA GLY A 248 -9.82 2.50 -13.66
C GLY A 248 -9.14 1.67 -12.57
N TYR A 249 -8.58 2.28 -11.49
CA TYR A 249 -7.92 1.50 -10.41
C TYR A 249 -8.16 2.00 -8.98
N LEU A 250 -9.20 2.82 -8.77
CA LEU A 250 -9.56 3.29 -7.43
C LEU A 250 -9.86 2.12 -6.47
N ASP A 251 -10.45 1.06 -6.97
CA ASP A 251 -10.76 -0.16 -6.24
C ASP A 251 -9.51 -0.90 -5.72
N LEU A 252 -8.34 -0.61 -6.27
CA LEU A 252 -7.07 -1.19 -5.85
C LEU A 252 -6.35 -0.35 -4.79
N CYS A 253 -6.88 0.84 -4.47
CA CYS A 253 -6.27 1.72 -3.48
C CYS A 253 -6.50 1.23 -2.05
N ARG A 254 -5.45 1.25 -1.20
CA ARG A 254 -5.52 0.93 0.23
C ARG A 254 -4.68 1.89 1.05
N LEU A 255 -5.26 2.34 2.18
CA LEU A 255 -4.56 3.12 3.18
C LEU A 255 -4.53 2.34 4.50
N TYR A 256 -3.38 1.81 4.85
CA TYR A 256 -3.10 1.20 6.15
C TYR A 256 -2.68 2.28 7.13
N THR A 257 -3.44 2.47 8.21
CA THR A 257 -3.15 3.52 9.19
C THR A 257 -3.73 3.21 10.56
N THR A 258 -3.38 3.97 11.58
CA THR A 258 -3.87 3.74 12.95
C THR A 258 -5.32 4.17 13.10
N HIS A 259 -6.03 3.59 14.08
CA HIS A 259 -7.40 4.01 14.40
C HIS A 259 -7.50 5.49 14.74
N GLU A 260 -6.49 6.06 15.41
CA GLU A 260 -6.44 7.49 15.72
C GLU A 260 -6.48 8.35 14.44
N LEU A 261 -5.72 7.96 13.41
CA LEU A 261 -5.69 8.69 12.15
C LEU A 261 -6.93 8.43 11.27
N MET A 262 -7.61 7.31 11.47
CA MET A 262 -8.89 7.01 10.78
C MET A 262 -10.05 7.83 11.34
N ALA A 263 -9.96 8.27 12.61
CA ALA A 263 -11.00 9.04 13.29
C ALA A 263 -10.95 10.55 12.98
N TRP A 264 -9.94 11.00 12.27
CA TRP A 264 -9.74 12.42 11.85
C TRP A 264 -10.35 12.69 10.48
#